data_1f41711a1352d78a222358a32ef6454a
#
_entry.id   1f41711a1352d78a222358a32ef6454a
#
_cell.length_a   1.000
_cell.length_b   1.000
_cell.length_c   1.000
_cell.angle_alpha   90.00
_cell.angle_beta   90.00
_cell.angle_gamma   90.00
#
_symmetry.space_group_name_H-M   'P 1'
#
loop_
_entity.id
_entity.type
_entity.pdbx_description
1 polymer ?
#
loop_
_entity_poly.entity_id
_entity_poly.type
_entity_poly.pdbx_seq_one_letter_code
_entity_poly.pdbx_strand_id
1 'polypeptide(L)'
;MHQMMQTQNYGERKMIIGKQLFSTLADGKLTVEVAATSYSDPIGDQVLVQMEAAPINPSDLALLTGAADLENAEYSDGKFVADMPEPFYSAQKGRHGLRLPIGNEGAGTVIAAGEGEAAQALIGQRVACLPRSAYSQYCISEANMCLPLGDVSSEDGASAFVNPLTALGFAETARMEGHSAIIHTAAASNLGQMLVKICKEDDIALVNIVRKAEQVQLLSNLGAKHIVNSSDDDYAEKLREAIESTGAYLGFDPIGGGKAVDNCFRAMEQVAVVKMDEYSRYGSNQEKKMYIYGRLDMSPTILTPAYGFGWTLSGWLLFPFLQKAGMETMARMRQRVLSGLTSTFASSYKRKVDLEEMLTKEAVTDYR
;
A
#
# COMPACT_ATOMS: atom_id res chain seq x y z
N MET A 1 -55.30 30.39 -29.06
CA MET A 1 -54.79 29.28 -28.22
C MET A 1 -53.43 28.92 -28.75
N HIS A 2 -52.36 29.57 -28.24
CA HIS A 2 -50.96 29.28 -28.60
C HIS A 2 -50.36 28.48 -27.46
N GLN A 3 -50.11 27.21 -27.68
CA GLN A 3 -49.30 26.39 -26.79
C GLN A 3 -47.83 26.78 -26.99
N MET A 4 -47.26 27.43 -25.99
CA MET A 4 -45.81 27.59 -25.87
C MET A 4 -45.19 26.21 -25.54
N MET A 5 -44.48 25.65 -26.52
CA MET A 5 -43.53 24.57 -26.26
C MET A 5 -42.36 25.13 -25.46
N GLN A 6 -42.26 24.73 -24.20
CA GLN A 6 -41.04 24.91 -23.43
C GLN A 6 -39.99 23.91 -23.97
N THR A 7 -39.05 24.42 -24.74
CA THR A 7 -37.81 23.70 -25.05
C THR A 7 -36.97 23.67 -23.79
N GLN A 8 -36.92 22.51 -23.12
CA GLN A 8 -35.90 22.23 -22.14
C GLN A 8 -34.58 22.12 -22.90
N ASN A 9 -33.71 23.10 -22.72
CA ASN A 9 -32.30 23.01 -23.11
C ASN A 9 -31.64 21.99 -22.21
N TYR A 10 -31.43 20.76 -22.69
CA TYR A 10 -30.42 19.86 -22.17
C TYR A 10 -29.08 20.46 -22.58
N GLY A 11 -28.40 21.12 -21.62
CA GLY A 11 -27.05 21.64 -21.84
C GLY A 11 -26.14 20.50 -22.31
N GLU A 12 -25.36 20.76 -23.37
CA GLU A 12 -24.33 19.84 -23.85
C GLU A 12 -23.41 19.50 -22.68
N ARG A 13 -23.39 18.23 -22.28
CA ARG A 13 -22.47 17.74 -21.25
C ARG A 13 -21.05 17.91 -21.79
N LYS A 14 -20.27 18.75 -21.14
CA LYS A 14 -18.91 19.07 -21.54
C LYS A 14 -18.01 17.93 -21.10
N MET A 15 -17.69 17.00 -22.01
CA MET A 15 -16.71 15.94 -21.72
C MET A 15 -15.32 16.52 -21.65
N ILE A 16 -14.59 16.23 -20.56
CA ILE A 16 -13.17 16.54 -20.41
C ILE A 16 -12.37 15.37 -20.97
N ILE A 17 -11.39 15.68 -21.83
CA ILE A 17 -10.45 14.67 -22.36
C ILE A 17 -9.11 14.87 -21.65
N GLY A 18 -8.53 13.78 -21.18
CA GLY A 18 -7.21 13.78 -20.53
C GLY A 18 -6.46 12.48 -20.76
N LYS A 19 -5.18 12.44 -20.37
CA LYS A 19 -4.33 11.27 -20.44
C LYS A 19 -4.48 10.40 -19.19
N GLN A 20 -4.36 9.09 -19.37
CA GLN A 20 -4.43 8.10 -18.29
C GLN A 20 -3.59 6.88 -18.64
N LEU A 21 -2.95 6.26 -17.62
CA LEU A 21 -2.27 4.98 -17.73
C LEU A 21 -3.25 3.82 -17.68
N PHE A 22 -3.02 2.87 -18.59
CA PHE A 22 -3.76 1.61 -18.63
C PHE A 22 -2.81 0.42 -18.70
N SER A 23 -3.25 -0.70 -18.12
CA SER A 23 -2.59 -2.00 -18.17
C SER A 23 -3.51 -3.01 -18.83
N THR A 24 -3.00 -3.72 -19.84
CA THR A 24 -3.73 -4.79 -20.51
C THR A 24 -2.85 -6.04 -20.54
N LEU A 25 -3.43 -7.19 -20.16
CA LEU A 25 -2.77 -8.49 -20.23
C LEU A 25 -3.50 -9.34 -21.26
N ALA A 26 -2.88 -9.57 -22.42
CA ALA A 26 -3.45 -10.34 -23.52
C ALA A 26 -2.36 -11.05 -24.32
N ASP A 27 -2.67 -12.22 -24.89
CA ASP A 27 -1.79 -12.99 -25.77
C ASP A 27 -0.38 -13.23 -25.21
N GLY A 28 -0.30 -13.52 -23.89
CA GLY A 28 0.97 -13.74 -23.20
C GLY A 28 1.80 -12.47 -22.95
N LYS A 29 1.26 -11.28 -23.23
CA LYS A 29 1.95 -10.00 -23.10
C LYS A 29 1.25 -9.05 -22.14
N LEU A 30 2.06 -8.30 -21.38
CA LEU A 30 1.64 -7.13 -20.62
C LEU A 30 1.91 -5.89 -21.48
N THR A 31 0.86 -5.11 -21.73
CA THR A 31 0.95 -3.79 -22.35
C THR A 31 0.58 -2.74 -21.32
N VAL A 32 1.46 -1.77 -21.10
CA VAL A 32 1.16 -0.58 -20.29
C VAL A 32 1.34 0.65 -21.16
N GLU A 33 0.32 1.50 -21.20
CA GLU A 33 0.29 2.64 -22.12
C GLU A 33 -0.40 3.86 -21.53
N VAL A 34 0.05 5.04 -21.92
CA VAL A 34 -0.66 6.30 -21.73
C VAL A 34 -1.62 6.48 -22.90
N ALA A 35 -2.88 6.71 -22.62
CA ALA A 35 -3.86 6.95 -23.65
C ALA A 35 -4.86 8.05 -23.28
N ALA A 36 -5.43 8.70 -24.29
CA ALA A 36 -6.53 9.63 -24.09
C ALA A 36 -7.76 8.90 -23.58
N THR A 37 -8.44 9.51 -22.60
CA THR A 37 -9.72 9.06 -22.09
C THR A 37 -10.64 10.24 -21.85
N SER A 38 -11.95 10.00 -21.89
CA SER A 38 -12.95 11.03 -21.63
C SER A 38 -13.58 10.82 -20.27
N TYR A 39 -13.77 11.91 -19.53
CA TYR A 39 -14.39 11.93 -18.23
C TYR A 39 -15.78 12.57 -18.36
N SER A 40 -16.81 11.86 -17.88
CA SER A 40 -18.17 12.40 -17.78
C SER A 40 -18.29 13.35 -16.60
N ASP A 41 -19.32 14.18 -16.60
CA ASP A 41 -19.66 14.94 -15.40
C ASP A 41 -19.92 14.01 -14.22
N PRO A 42 -19.39 14.33 -13.02
CA PRO A 42 -19.68 13.56 -11.82
C PRO A 42 -21.15 13.62 -11.44
N ILE A 43 -21.66 12.55 -10.84
CA ILE A 43 -23.07 12.43 -10.40
C ILE A 43 -23.13 12.07 -8.91
N GLY A 44 -24.20 12.43 -8.23
CA GLY A 44 -24.39 12.14 -6.80
C GLY A 44 -23.26 12.70 -5.95
N ASP A 45 -22.62 11.84 -5.18
CA ASP A 45 -21.47 12.19 -4.33
C ASP A 45 -20.10 12.01 -5.02
N GLN A 46 -20.08 11.96 -6.35
CA GLN A 46 -18.83 11.91 -7.12
C GLN A 46 -18.21 13.30 -7.28
N VAL A 47 -16.89 13.32 -7.33
CA VAL A 47 -16.07 14.49 -7.66
C VAL A 47 -15.14 14.18 -8.82
N LEU A 48 -14.88 15.18 -9.67
CA LEU A 48 -13.82 15.13 -10.67
C LEU A 48 -12.61 15.88 -10.14
N VAL A 49 -11.52 15.15 -9.95
CA VAL A 49 -10.25 15.68 -9.45
C VAL A 49 -9.29 15.86 -10.61
N GLN A 50 -8.71 17.06 -10.74
CA GLN A 50 -7.54 17.31 -11.58
C GLN A 50 -6.32 16.85 -10.79
N MET A 51 -5.69 15.76 -11.25
CA MET A 51 -4.57 15.14 -10.54
C MET A 51 -3.29 15.95 -10.68
N GLU A 52 -2.57 16.12 -9.58
CA GLU A 52 -1.34 16.89 -9.48
C GLU A 52 -0.15 16.03 -9.04
N ALA A 53 -0.40 15.02 -8.22
CA ALA A 53 0.61 14.08 -7.74
C ALA A 53 0.00 12.70 -7.42
N ALA A 54 0.77 11.64 -7.69
CA ALA A 54 0.42 10.27 -7.31
C ALA A 54 1.71 9.49 -7.01
N PRO A 55 1.79 8.73 -5.90
CA PRO A 55 2.96 7.91 -5.60
C PRO A 55 2.92 6.60 -6.39
N ILE A 56 4.09 6.02 -6.65
CA ILE A 56 4.19 4.62 -7.08
C ILE A 56 4.40 3.76 -5.83
N ASN A 57 3.36 3.06 -5.42
CA ASN A 57 3.43 2.11 -4.31
C ASN A 57 3.77 0.70 -4.82
N PRO A 58 4.38 -0.17 -4.00
CA PRO A 58 4.59 -1.58 -4.35
C PRO A 58 3.30 -2.30 -4.79
N SER A 59 2.14 -1.90 -4.25
CA SER A 59 0.84 -2.45 -4.64
C SER A 59 0.40 -2.09 -6.07
N ASP A 60 0.91 -1.01 -6.65
CA ASP A 60 0.64 -0.62 -8.04
C ASP A 60 1.43 -1.49 -9.02
N LEU A 61 2.56 -2.05 -8.60
CA LEU A 61 3.45 -2.85 -9.44
C LEU A 61 2.76 -4.09 -10.01
N ALA A 62 1.74 -4.62 -9.36
CA ALA A 62 0.98 -5.75 -9.86
C ALA A 62 0.33 -5.48 -11.23
N LEU A 63 -0.10 -4.25 -11.49
CA LEU A 63 -0.65 -3.80 -12.77
C LEU A 63 0.41 -3.14 -13.66
N LEU A 64 1.39 -2.44 -13.09
CA LEU A 64 2.43 -1.75 -13.84
C LEU A 64 3.42 -2.72 -14.49
N THR A 65 3.93 -3.66 -13.74
CA THR A 65 5.01 -4.55 -14.19
C THR A 65 4.71 -6.02 -13.94
N GLY A 66 4.11 -6.33 -12.81
CA GLY A 66 3.87 -7.71 -12.39
C GLY A 66 5.14 -8.56 -12.42
N ALA A 67 5.04 -9.73 -13.04
CA ALA A 67 6.15 -10.65 -13.29
C ALA A 67 6.64 -10.60 -14.75
N ALA A 68 6.32 -9.54 -15.51
CA ALA A 68 6.71 -9.41 -16.91
C ALA A 68 8.24 -9.32 -17.09
N ASP A 69 8.72 -9.80 -18.22
CA ASP A 69 10.13 -9.72 -18.64
C ASP A 69 10.45 -8.29 -19.12
N LEU A 70 10.83 -7.44 -18.18
CA LEU A 70 11.13 -6.03 -18.47
C LEU A 70 12.50 -5.80 -19.09
N GLU A 71 13.41 -6.78 -19.02
CA GLU A 71 14.74 -6.67 -19.65
C GLU A 71 14.63 -6.71 -21.16
N ASN A 72 13.75 -7.58 -21.67
CA ASN A 72 13.47 -7.77 -23.10
C ASN A 72 12.23 -7.02 -23.58
N ALA A 73 11.64 -6.15 -22.77
CA ALA A 73 10.46 -5.38 -23.14
C ALA A 73 10.74 -4.39 -24.27
N GLU A 74 9.74 -4.16 -25.10
CA GLU A 74 9.71 -3.14 -26.13
C GLU A 74 9.21 -1.82 -25.54
N TYR A 75 10.07 -0.78 -25.52
CA TYR A 75 9.75 0.54 -25.03
C TYR A 75 9.54 1.53 -26.18
N SER A 76 8.49 2.31 -26.10
CA SER A 76 8.18 3.40 -27.04
C SER A 76 7.62 4.60 -26.28
N ASP A 77 7.36 5.72 -26.95
CA ASP A 77 6.83 6.92 -26.31
C ASP A 77 5.47 6.64 -25.62
N GLY A 78 5.44 6.80 -24.30
CA GLY A 78 4.26 6.57 -23.48
C GLY A 78 3.73 5.13 -23.45
N LYS A 79 4.58 4.12 -23.76
CA LYS A 79 4.16 2.71 -23.79
C LYS A 79 5.32 1.74 -23.61
N PHE A 80 5.08 0.62 -22.94
CA PHE A 80 5.91 -0.58 -23.09
C PHE A 80 5.07 -1.84 -23.26
N VAL A 81 5.69 -2.86 -23.88
CA VAL A 81 5.13 -4.20 -24.06
C VAL A 81 6.17 -5.21 -23.61
N ALA A 82 5.79 -6.12 -22.73
CA ALA A 82 6.68 -7.15 -22.18
C ALA A 82 6.01 -8.52 -22.17
N ASP A 83 6.78 -9.57 -22.37
CA ASP A 83 6.28 -10.93 -22.26
C ASP A 83 5.95 -11.25 -20.79
N MET A 84 4.80 -11.93 -20.58
CA MET A 84 4.39 -12.40 -19.26
C MET A 84 4.65 -13.89 -19.16
N PRO A 85 5.62 -14.34 -18.35
CA PRO A 85 5.94 -15.76 -18.24
C PRO A 85 4.76 -16.59 -17.69
N GLU A 86 4.62 -17.80 -18.22
CA GLU A 86 3.83 -18.84 -17.55
C GLU A 86 4.59 -19.29 -16.26
N PRO A 87 3.93 -19.53 -15.13
CA PRO A 87 2.50 -19.61 -14.87
C PRO A 87 1.82 -18.29 -14.50
N PHE A 88 2.55 -17.16 -14.47
CA PHE A 88 2.01 -15.87 -14.04
C PHE A 88 0.90 -15.35 -14.95
N TYR A 89 1.02 -15.61 -16.27
CA TYR A 89 -0.03 -15.29 -17.22
C TYR A 89 -1.31 -16.06 -16.91
N SER A 90 -1.23 -17.39 -16.81
CA SER A 90 -2.37 -18.25 -16.51
C SER A 90 -3.03 -17.95 -15.16
N ALA A 91 -2.26 -17.55 -14.15
CA ALA A 91 -2.79 -17.19 -12.84
C ALA A 91 -3.68 -15.92 -12.87
N GLN A 92 -3.58 -15.10 -13.91
CA GLN A 92 -4.30 -13.84 -14.04
C GLN A 92 -5.44 -13.87 -15.08
N LYS A 93 -6.03 -15.04 -15.35
CA LYS A 93 -7.12 -15.20 -16.33
C LYS A 93 -8.26 -14.19 -16.17
N GLY A 94 -8.58 -13.80 -14.94
CA GLY A 94 -9.65 -12.83 -14.64
C GLY A 94 -9.45 -11.43 -15.24
N ARG A 95 -8.21 -11.09 -15.66
CA ARG A 95 -7.92 -9.78 -16.28
C ARG A 95 -7.55 -9.85 -17.75
N HIS A 96 -7.56 -11.04 -18.36
CA HIS A 96 -7.19 -11.17 -19.77
C HIS A 96 -8.10 -10.35 -20.66
N GLY A 97 -7.50 -9.53 -21.51
CA GLY A 97 -8.20 -8.62 -22.43
C GLY A 97 -8.83 -7.38 -21.76
N LEU A 98 -8.83 -7.29 -20.43
CA LEU A 98 -9.33 -6.11 -19.74
C LEU A 98 -8.28 -4.98 -19.76
N ARG A 99 -8.70 -3.81 -20.19
CA ARG A 99 -7.92 -2.57 -20.12
C ARG A 99 -8.19 -1.91 -18.77
N LEU A 100 -7.28 -2.06 -17.82
CA LEU A 100 -7.43 -1.63 -16.44
C LEU A 100 -6.70 -0.31 -16.19
N PRO A 101 -7.34 0.70 -15.58
CA PRO A 101 -6.64 1.91 -15.11
C PRO A 101 -5.70 1.56 -13.98
N ILE A 102 -4.65 2.40 -13.77
CA ILE A 102 -3.62 2.20 -12.77
C ILE A 102 -3.52 3.41 -11.84
N GLY A 103 -2.96 3.17 -10.65
CA GLY A 103 -2.70 4.16 -9.60
C GLY A 103 -3.72 4.08 -8.49
N ASN A 104 -3.31 3.62 -7.32
CA ASN A 104 -4.22 3.42 -6.19
C ASN A 104 -4.69 4.75 -5.60
N GLU A 105 -3.76 5.67 -5.36
CA GLU A 105 -3.99 6.92 -4.66
C GLU A 105 -3.24 8.08 -5.32
N GLY A 106 -3.65 9.29 -4.97
CA GLY A 106 -3.00 10.51 -5.39
C GLY A 106 -3.67 11.73 -4.78
N ALA A 107 -3.26 12.91 -5.20
CA ALA A 107 -3.81 14.18 -4.78
C ALA A 107 -3.95 15.15 -5.95
N GLY A 108 -4.90 16.06 -5.81
CA GLY A 108 -5.17 17.09 -6.78
C GLY A 108 -6.31 18.01 -6.36
N THR A 109 -6.77 18.84 -7.27
CA THR A 109 -7.84 19.83 -7.00
C THR A 109 -9.18 19.34 -7.56
N VAL A 110 -10.24 19.41 -6.78
CA VAL A 110 -11.60 19.11 -7.21
C VAL A 110 -12.09 20.22 -8.14
N ILE A 111 -12.36 19.89 -9.40
CA ILE A 111 -12.78 20.87 -10.44
C ILE A 111 -14.27 20.79 -10.80
N ALA A 112 -14.92 19.67 -10.47
CA ALA A 112 -16.37 19.50 -10.62
C ALA A 112 -16.88 18.48 -9.60
N ALA A 113 -18.17 18.56 -9.28
CA ALA A 113 -18.85 17.66 -8.34
C ALA A 113 -20.26 17.34 -8.82
N GLY A 114 -20.75 16.16 -8.46
CA GLY A 114 -22.15 15.82 -8.59
C GLY A 114 -23.03 16.62 -7.61
N GLU A 115 -24.33 16.35 -7.60
CA GLU A 115 -25.32 17.14 -6.85
C GLU A 115 -25.33 16.85 -5.33
N GLY A 116 -24.58 15.84 -4.86
CA GLY A 116 -24.51 15.49 -3.45
C GLY A 116 -23.83 16.57 -2.60
N GLU A 117 -24.36 16.83 -1.40
CA GLU A 117 -23.85 17.86 -0.49
C GLU A 117 -22.36 17.65 -0.15
N ALA A 118 -21.97 16.40 0.11
CA ALA A 118 -20.58 16.05 0.42
C ALA A 118 -19.63 16.32 -0.75
N ALA A 119 -20.06 16.06 -1.99
CA ALA A 119 -19.27 16.33 -3.19
C ALA A 119 -19.18 17.84 -3.47
N GLN A 120 -20.30 18.57 -3.36
CA GLN A 120 -20.35 20.02 -3.56
C GLN A 120 -19.45 20.78 -2.58
N ALA A 121 -19.35 20.31 -1.33
CA ALA A 121 -18.48 20.90 -0.33
C ALA A 121 -16.97 20.80 -0.69
N LEU A 122 -16.59 19.91 -1.60
CA LEU A 122 -15.18 19.70 -2.00
C LEU A 122 -14.75 20.54 -3.20
N ILE A 123 -15.67 21.19 -3.91
CA ILE A 123 -15.34 22.01 -5.11
C ILE A 123 -14.27 23.04 -4.79
N GLY A 124 -13.21 23.09 -5.60
CA GLY A 124 -12.07 23.99 -5.46
C GLY A 124 -11.10 23.61 -4.35
N GLN A 125 -11.40 22.57 -3.56
CA GLN A 125 -10.48 22.09 -2.52
C GLN A 125 -9.40 21.18 -3.11
N ARG A 126 -8.20 21.26 -2.54
CA ARG A 126 -7.16 20.24 -2.73
C ARG A 126 -7.47 19.04 -1.85
N VAL A 127 -7.48 17.87 -2.47
CA VAL A 127 -7.80 16.61 -1.79
C VAL A 127 -6.76 15.53 -2.10
N ALA A 128 -6.48 14.67 -1.13
CA ALA A 128 -5.97 13.33 -1.42
C ALA A 128 -7.15 12.42 -1.74
N CYS A 129 -6.99 11.49 -2.66
CA CYS A 129 -8.07 10.59 -3.07
C CYS A 129 -7.58 9.17 -3.40
N LEU A 130 -8.51 8.21 -3.38
CA LEU A 130 -8.22 6.79 -3.62
C LEU A 130 -9.10 6.26 -4.79
N PRO A 131 -8.91 6.77 -6.02
CA PRO A 131 -9.76 6.45 -7.17
C PRO A 131 -9.43 5.12 -7.85
N ARG A 132 -8.28 4.48 -7.55
CA ARG A 132 -7.70 3.34 -8.27
C ARG A 132 -7.40 3.60 -9.75
N SER A 133 -7.29 4.87 -10.13
CA SER A 133 -6.97 5.36 -11.47
C SER A 133 -6.16 6.65 -11.40
N ALA A 134 -5.34 6.81 -10.35
CA ALA A 134 -4.66 8.05 -10.04
C ALA A 134 -3.53 8.42 -11.03
N TYR A 135 -3.02 7.46 -11.83
CA TYR A 135 -2.04 7.78 -12.87
C TYR A 135 -2.76 8.33 -14.10
N SER A 136 -3.27 9.54 -13.96
CA SER A 136 -4.10 10.23 -14.94
C SER A 136 -4.06 11.74 -14.73
N GLN A 137 -4.46 12.51 -15.74
CA GLN A 137 -4.64 13.95 -15.59
C GLN A 137 -5.90 14.29 -14.79
N TYR A 138 -6.91 13.44 -14.88
CA TYR A 138 -8.17 13.58 -14.13
C TYR A 138 -8.65 12.23 -13.61
N CYS A 139 -9.36 12.22 -12.51
CA CYS A 139 -10.05 11.02 -12.04
C CYS A 139 -11.41 11.35 -11.41
N ILE A 140 -12.33 10.39 -11.50
CA ILE A 140 -13.58 10.41 -10.74
C ILE A 140 -13.35 9.67 -9.43
N SER A 141 -13.72 10.29 -8.32
CA SER A 141 -13.66 9.69 -6.98
C SER A 141 -14.97 9.95 -6.23
N GLU A 142 -15.33 9.07 -5.29
CA GLU A 142 -16.40 9.33 -4.35
C GLU A 142 -15.93 10.33 -3.28
N ALA A 143 -16.76 11.28 -2.88
CA ALA A 143 -16.42 12.31 -1.89
C ALA A 143 -15.94 11.70 -0.56
N ASN A 144 -16.54 10.58 -0.14
CA ASN A 144 -16.12 9.85 1.07
C ASN A 144 -14.75 9.18 0.94
N MET A 145 -14.20 9.07 -0.28
CA MET A 145 -12.84 8.58 -0.58
C MET A 145 -11.85 9.72 -0.81
N CYS A 146 -12.25 10.95 -0.48
CA CYS A 146 -11.41 12.14 -0.53
C CYS A 146 -11.09 12.63 0.89
N LEU A 147 -9.88 13.15 1.07
CA LEU A 147 -9.43 13.81 2.29
C LEU A 147 -9.00 15.24 1.95
N PRO A 148 -9.72 16.28 2.41
CA PRO A 148 -9.30 17.66 2.22
C PRO A 148 -7.92 17.90 2.86
N LEU A 149 -6.98 18.46 2.08
CA LEU A 149 -5.58 18.65 2.49
C LEU A 149 -5.33 20.01 3.15
N GLY A 150 -6.26 20.96 3.05
CA GLY A 150 -6.06 22.32 3.53
C GLY A 150 -4.83 22.96 2.88
N ASP A 151 -3.87 23.39 3.69
CA ASP A 151 -2.64 24.04 3.23
C ASP A 151 -1.53 23.05 2.81
N VAL A 152 -1.73 21.74 3.00
CA VAL A 152 -0.76 20.73 2.60
C VAL A 152 -0.70 20.63 1.08
N SER A 153 0.51 20.51 0.52
CA SER A 153 0.70 20.37 -0.92
C SER A 153 0.14 19.05 -1.44
N SER A 154 -0.21 19.00 -2.73
CA SER A 154 -0.64 17.74 -3.37
C SER A 154 0.47 16.68 -3.33
N GLU A 155 1.72 17.09 -3.41
CA GLU A 155 2.87 16.18 -3.33
C GLU A 155 2.96 15.51 -1.93
N ASP A 156 2.86 16.29 -0.86
CA ASP A 156 2.88 15.75 0.51
C ASP A 156 1.63 14.92 0.82
N GLY A 157 0.49 15.29 0.24
CA GLY A 157 -0.79 14.60 0.39
C GLY A 157 -0.99 13.39 -0.52
N ALA A 158 -0.16 13.21 -1.56
CA ALA A 158 -0.37 12.16 -2.56
C ALA A 158 -0.39 10.73 -1.98
N SER A 159 0.38 10.49 -0.91
CA SER A 159 0.48 9.19 -0.21
C SER A 159 -0.36 9.14 1.07
N ALA A 160 -1.51 9.80 1.14
CA ALA A 160 -2.27 9.91 2.40
C ALA A 160 -3.10 8.66 2.76
N PHE A 161 -3.27 7.70 1.87
CA PHE A 161 -4.13 6.54 2.10
C PHE A 161 -3.38 5.23 2.30
N VAL A 162 -2.62 4.77 1.30
CA VAL A 162 -2.13 3.38 1.26
C VAL A 162 -1.17 3.09 2.42
N ASN A 163 -0.03 3.77 2.47
CA ASN A 163 0.98 3.50 3.49
C ASN A 163 0.54 3.96 4.90
N PRO A 164 -0.01 5.18 5.09
CA PRO A 164 -0.44 5.64 6.41
C PRO A 164 -1.52 4.76 7.04
N LEU A 165 -2.59 4.45 6.28
CA LEU A 165 -3.69 3.62 6.81
C LEU A 165 -3.27 2.17 7.00
N THR A 166 -2.32 1.65 6.21
CA THR A 166 -1.77 0.31 6.40
C THR A 166 -0.94 0.25 7.68
N ALA A 167 -0.05 1.23 7.92
CA ALA A 167 0.76 1.28 9.14
C ALA A 167 -0.11 1.45 10.40
N LEU A 168 -1.11 2.32 10.36
CA LEU A 168 -2.11 2.44 11.44
C LEU A 168 -2.91 1.16 11.60
N GLY A 169 -3.27 0.49 10.49
CA GLY A 169 -3.98 -0.77 10.49
C GLY A 169 -3.22 -1.90 11.20
N PHE A 170 -1.90 -1.91 11.13
CA PHE A 170 -1.08 -2.87 11.89
C PHE A 170 -1.14 -2.61 13.39
N ALA A 171 -1.04 -1.34 13.82
CA ALA A 171 -1.20 -0.97 15.22
C ALA A 171 -2.61 -1.29 15.76
N GLU A 172 -3.66 -1.01 14.97
CA GLU A 172 -5.03 -1.36 15.34
C GLU A 172 -5.25 -2.87 15.35
N THR A 173 -4.66 -3.62 14.41
CA THR A 173 -4.71 -5.10 14.42
C THR A 173 -4.08 -5.66 15.70
N ALA A 174 -2.92 -5.14 16.10
CA ALA A 174 -2.27 -5.53 17.35
C ALA A 174 -3.20 -5.30 18.55
N ARG A 175 -3.83 -4.11 18.65
CA ARG A 175 -4.79 -3.83 19.72
C ARG A 175 -6.01 -4.75 19.72
N MET A 176 -6.61 -4.96 18.54
CA MET A 176 -7.79 -5.81 18.37
C MET A 176 -7.52 -7.28 18.72
N GLU A 177 -6.29 -7.74 18.54
CA GLU A 177 -5.84 -9.10 18.80
C GLU A 177 -5.12 -9.25 20.15
N GLY A 178 -5.03 -8.18 20.94
CA GLY A 178 -4.47 -8.20 22.31
C GLY A 178 -2.94 -8.26 22.36
N HIS A 179 -2.24 -7.79 21.30
CA HIS A 179 -0.80 -7.73 21.26
C HIS A 179 -0.27 -6.33 21.62
N SER A 180 0.77 -6.28 22.43
CA SER A 180 1.49 -5.04 22.81
C SER A 180 2.78 -4.83 22.04
N ALA A 181 3.15 -5.76 21.18
CA ALA A 181 4.39 -5.72 20.41
C ALA A 181 4.18 -6.29 18.99
N ILE A 182 4.94 -5.77 18.02
CA ILE A 182 4.87 -6.10 16.59
C ILE A 182 6.27 -6.43 16.07
N ILE A 183 6.36 -7.39 15.15
CA ILE A 183 7.53 -7.61 14.29
C ILE A 183 7.18 -7.07 12.90
N HIS A 184 8.07 -6.31 12.28
CA HIS A 184 7.91 -5.83 10.92
C HIS A 184 9.16 -6.10 10.08
N THR A 185 9.00 -6.83 8.98
CA THR A 185 10.07 -7.05 8.00
C THR A 185 10.11 -5.92 6.97
N ALA A 186 11.21 -5.76 6.25
CA ALA A 186 11.45 -4.63 5.34
C ALA A 186 11.18 -3.26 6.01
N ALA A 187 11.58 -3.12 7.28
CA ALA A 187 11.19 -2.04 8.17
C ALA A 187 11.72 -0.65 7.75
N ALA A 188 12.69 -0.56 6.83
CA ALA A 188 13.20 0.71 6.31
C ALA A 188 12.37 1.31 5.17
N SER A 189 11.29 0.63 4.72
CA SER A 189 10.36 1.18 3.72
C SER A 189 9.64 2.43 4.26
N ASN A 190 9.02 3.24 3.37
CA ASN A 190 8.21 4.39 3.80
C ASN A 190 7.16 3.97 4.84
N LEU A 191 6.44 2.88 4.59
CA LEU A 191 5.46 2.32 5.54
C LEU A 191 6.13 1.95 6.87
N GLY A 192 7.28 1.26 6.84
CA GLY A 192 7.99 0.86 8.05
C GLY A 192 8.47 2.05 8.88
N GLN A 193 8.94 3.11 8.25
CA GLN A 193 9.32 4.35 8.93
C GLN A 193 8.11 5.02 9.60
N MET A 194 6.94 5.03 8.96
CA MET A 194 5.68 5.47 9.57
C MET A 194 5.32 4.59 10.76
N LEU A 195 5.43 3.27 10.63
CA LEU A 195 5.13 2.34 11.71
C LEU A 195 6.03 2.53 12.93
N VAL A 196 7.33 2.82 12.73
CA VAL A 196 8.25 3.18 13.83
C VAL A 196 7.73 4.38 14.62
N LYS A 197 7.31 5.45 13.93
CA LYS A 197 6.77 6.66 14.57
C LYS A 197 5.45 6.39 15.29
N ILE A 198 4.52 5.67 14.64
CA ILE A 198 3.24 5.27 15.23
C ILE A 198 3.45 4.44 16.50
N CYS A 199 4.29 3.41 16.44
CA CYS A 199 4.54 2.53 17.57
C CYS A 199 5.18 3.27 18.74
N LYS A 200 6.05 4.24 18.45
CA LYS A 200 6.64 5.13 19.48
C LYS A 200 5.61 6.04 20.14
N GLU A 201 4.69 6.61 19.35
CA GLU A 201 3.59 7.46 19.86
C GLU A 201 2.58 6.65 20.69
N ASP A 202 2.34 5.40 20.30
CA ASP A 202 1.29 4.53 20.86
C ASP A 202 1.81 3.56 21.93
N ASP A 203 3.09 3.66 22.30
CA ASP A 203 3.77 2.76 23.26
C ASP A 203 3.66 1.26 22.88
N ILE A 204 3.75 0.96 21.59
CA ILE A 204 3.79 -0.40 21.04
C ILE A 204 5.26 -0.76 20.82
N ALA A 205 5.74 -1.86 21.41
CA ALA A 205 7.09 -2.34 21.14
C ALA A 205 7.20 -2.85 19.70
N LEU A 206 8.25 -2.44 18.96
CA LEU A 206 8.42 -2.78 17.55
C LEU A 206 9.80 -3.39 17.29
N VAL A 207 9.82 -4.64 16.82
CA VAL A 207 11.01 -5.31 16.29
C VAL A 207 11.09 -5.06 14.80
N ASN A 208 12.12 -4.34 14.38
CA ASN A 208 12.35 -3.92 13.00
C ASN A 208 13.38 -4.81 12.33
N ILE A 209 13.00 -5.54 11.27
CA ILE A 209 13.93 -6.37 10.51
C ILE A 209 14.30 -5.67 9.21
N VAL A 210 15.60 -5.47 9.01
CA VAL A 210 16.19 -4.84 7.83
C VAL A 210 17.28 -5.74 7.23
N ARG A 211 17.83 -5.37 6.07
CA ARG A 211 18.84 -6.19 5.38
C ARG A 211 20.19 -5.52 5.21
N LYS A 212 20.30 -4.21 5.44
CA LYS A 212 21.49 -3.42 5.16
C LYS A 212 21.87 -2.52 6.33
N ALA A 213 23.17 -2.27 6.52
CA ALA A 213 23.66 -1.41 7.59
C ALA A 213 23.15 0.03 7.53
N GLU A 214 23.01 0.61 6.33
CA GLU A 214 22.45 1.94 6.17
C GLU A 214 20.97 2.02 6.60
N GLN A 215 20.23 0.92 6.49
CA GLN A 215 18.86 0.83 6.98
C GLN A 215 18.79 0.76 8.52
N VAL A 216 19.76 0.12 9.15
CA VAL A 216 19.90 0.14 10.61
C VAL A 216 20.11 1.56 11.09
N GLN A 217 21.02 2.32 10.46
CA GLN A 217 21.29 3.71 10.82
C GLN A 217 20.05 4.61 10.60
N LEU A 218 19.34 4.41 9.48
CA LEU A 218 18.10 5.15 9.18
C LEU A 218 17.07 4.99 10.30
N LEU A 219 16.79 3.74 10.72
CA LEU A 219 15.79 3.47 11.75
C LEU A 219 16.26 3.89 13.15
N SER A 220 17.56 3.79 13.43
CA SER A 220 18.14 4.34 14.68
C SER A 220 17.93 5.85 14.80
N ASN A 221 18.11 6.59 13.70
CA ASN A 221 17.89 8.03 13.66
C ASN A 221 16.40 8.39 13.89
N LEU A 222 15.47 7.51 13.53
CA LEU A 222 14.04 7.65 13.84
C LEU A 222 13.68 7.28 15.29
N GLY A 223 14.65 6.73 16.04
CA GLY A 223 14.49 6.34 17.44
C GLY A 223 13.93 4.92 17.62
N ALA A 224 14.02 4.06 16.62
CA ALA A 224 13.72 2.63 16.76
C ALA A 224 14.70 1.98 17.75
N LYS A 225 14.16 1.16 18.68
CA LYS A 225 14.96 0.52 19.75
C LYS A 225 15.44 -0.88 19.39
N HIS A 226 14.60 -1.67 18.74
CA HIS A 226 14.90 -3.06 18.37
C HIS A 226 15.03 -3.14 16.85
N ILE A 227 16.27 -3.17 16.37
CA ILE A 227 16.58 -3.24 14.94
C ILE A 227 17.49 -4.45 14.73
N VAL A 228 17.06 -5.34 13.84
CA VAL A 228 17.78 -6.58 13.54
C VAL A 228 18.11 -6.61 12.05
N ASN A 229 19.41 -6.76 11.73
CA ASN A 229 19.86 -6.89 10.36
C ASN A 229 19.91 -8.35 9.95
N SER A 230 19.09 -8.75 8.98
CA SER A 230 19.00 -10.14 8.52
C SER A 230 20.23 -10.64 7.74
N SER A 231 21.19 -9.77 7.44
CA SER A 231 22.46 -10.14 6.79
C SER A 231 23.60 -10.36 7.78
N ASP A 232 23.39 -10.12 9.07
CA ASP A 232 24.41 -10.34 10.11
C ASP A 232 24.51 -11.84 10.43
N ASP A 233 25.70 -12.33 10.75
CA ASP A 233 25.96 -13.73 11.10
C ASP A 233 25.19 -14.15 12.37
N ASP A 234 24.97 -13.22 13.29
CA ASP A 234 24.26 -13.42 14.57
C ASP A 234 22.75 -13.04 14.48
N TYR A 235 22.20 -12.93 13.25
CA TYR A 235 20.81 -12.57 13.01
C TYR A 235 19.79 -13.34 13.85
N ALA A 236 19.94 -14.68 13.89
CA ALA A 236 18.99 -15.54 14.60
C ALA A 236 18.99 -15.27 16.12
N GLU A 237 20.15 -15.02 16.70
CA GLU A 237 20.31 -14.70 18.12
C GLU A 237 19.71 -13.30 18.43
N LYS A 238 20.08 -12.28 17.66
CA LYS A 238 19.55 -10.92 17.81
C LYS A 238 18.03 -10.85 17.65
N LEU A 239 17.47 -11.62 16.71
CA LEU A 239 16.02 -11.69 16.53
C LEU A 239 15.34 -12.32 17.74
N ARG A 240 15.89 -13.43 18.28
CA ARG A 240 15.39 -14.05 19.50
C ARG A 240 15.43 -13.09 20.69
N GLU A 241 16.56 -12.39 20.90
CA GLU A 241 16.70 -11.41 21.98
C GLU A 241 15.71 -10.24 21.86
N ALA A 242 15.52 -9.71 20.64
CA ALA A 242 14.56 -8.66 20.39
C ALA A 242 13.11 -9.10 20.68
N ILE A 243 12.75 -10.33 20.31
CA ILE A 243 11.43 -10.91 20.63
C ILE A 243 11.31 -11.18 22.15
N GLU A 244 12.34 -11.68 22.80
CA GLU A 244 12.34 -11.92 24.23
C GLU A 244 12.11 -10.64 25.04
N SER A 245 12.79 -9.55 24.65
CA SER A 245 12.70 -8.26 25.33
C SER A 245 11.38 -7.54 25.09
N THR A 246 10.71 -7.77 23.95
CA THR A 246 9.46 -7.10 23.57
C THR A 246 8.21 -7.92 23.82
N GLY A 247 8.33 -9.24 23.86
CA GLY A 247 7.19 -10.16 23.87
C GLY A 247 6.41 -10.18 22.54
N ALA A 248 7.08 -9.91 21.42
CA ALA A 248 6.43 -9.81 20.12
C ALA A 248 6.09 -11.19 19.54
N TYR A 249 4.80 -11.51 19.48
CA TYR A 249 4.23 -12.72 18.88
C TYR A 249 3.31 -12.44 17.70
N LEU A 250 3.27 -11.21 17.23
CA LEU A 250 2.54 -10.76 16.04
C LEU A 250 3.52 -10.10 15.07
N GLY A 251 3.47 -10.45 13.78
CA GLY A 251 4.32 -9.83 12.78
C GLY A 251 3.62 -9.55 11.45
N PHE A 252 4.18 -8.59 10.69
CA PHE A 252 3.73 -8.19 9.36
C PHE A 252 4.89 -8.24 8.38
N ASP A 253 4.69 -8.95 7.27
CA ASP A 253 5.71 -9.24 6.27
C ASP A 253 5.29 -8.81 4.86
N PRO A 254 5.95 -7.81 4.23
CA PRO A 254 5.71 -7.47 2.83
C PRO A 254 6.53 -8.33 1.85
N ILE A 255 7.50 -9.12 2.35
CA ILE A 255 8.41 -9.89 1.50
C ILE A 255 7.67 -11.04 0.85
N GLY A 256 6.95 -11.83 1.62
CA GLY A 256 6.11 -12.94 1.19
C GLY A 256 6.87 -14.21 0.82
N GLY A 257 8.03 -14.10 0.15
CA GLY A 257 8.87 -15.22 -0.26
C GLY A 257 10.01 -15.55 0.70
N GLY A 258 10.71 -16.66 0.42
CA GLY A 258 11.87 -17.09 1.18
C GLY A 258 11.56 -17.54 2.62
N LYS A 259 12.47 -17.27 3.56
CA LYS A 259 12.42 -17.76 4.95
C LYS A 259 12.12 -16.67 6.00
N ALA A 260 11.75 -15.46 5.60
CA ALA A 260 11.56 -14.36 6.55
C ALA A 260 10.53 -14.70 7.65
N VAL A 261 9.38 -15.23 7.24
CA VAL A 261 8.31 -15.68 8.16
C VAL A 261 8.74 -16.89 8.99
N ASP A 262 9.42 -17.88 8.40
CA ASP A 262 9.96 -19.06 9.11
C ASP A 262 10.90 -18.65 10.24
N ASN A 263 11.81 -17.73 9.97
CA ASN A 263 12.76 -17.21 10.95
C ASN A 263 12.05 -16.52 12.12
N CYS A 264 11.01 -15.72 11.85
CA CYS A 264 10.21 -15.09 12.89
C CYS A 264 9.50 -16.13 13.76
N PHE A 265 8.83 -17.12 13.18
CA PHE A 265 8.15 -18.17 13.93
C PHE A 265 9.11 -19.01 14.78
N ARG A 266 10.30 -19.34 14.25
CA ARG A 266 11.34 -20.06 15.01
C ARG A 266 11.81 -19.27 16.21
N ALA A 267 12.11 -17.98 16.03
CA ALA A 267 12.56 -17.12 17.12
C ALA A 267 11.46 -16.91 18.17
N MET A 268 10.20 -16.73 17.76
CA MET A 268 9.04 -16.68 18.66
C MET A 268 8.92 -17.97 19.49
N GLU A 269 9.05 -19.15 18.87
CA GLU A 269 8.94 -20.43 19.58
C GLU A 269 10.10 -20.62 20.55
N GLN A 270 11.33 -20.29 20.16
CA GLN A 270 12.50 -20.39 21.06
C GLN A 270 12.29 -19.56 22.34
N VAL A 271 11.71 -18.36 22.22
CA VAL A 271 11.38 -17.52 23.37
C VAL A 271 10.23 -18.13 24.19
N ALA A 272 9.19 -18.63 23.51
CA ALA A 272 8.02 -19.18 24.17
C ALA A 272 8.34 -20.45 24.97
N VAL A 273 9.15 -21.35 24.42
CA VAL A 273 9.53 -22.62 25.09
C VAL A 273 10.28 -22.38 26.39
N VAL A 274 11.16 -21.38 26.44
CA VAL A 274 11.92 -21.04 27.66
C VAL A 274 10.99 -20.53 28.79
N LYS A 275 9.84 -19.99 28.43
CA LYS A 275 8.84 -19.45 29.40
C LYS A 275 7.78 -20.48 29.81
N MET A 276 7.89 -21.73 29.36
CA MET A 276 6.94 -22.79 29.74
C MET A 276 7.19 -23.28 31.17
N ASP A 277 6.16 -23.41 31.95
CA ASP A 277 6.23 -23.96 33.31
C ASP A 277 6.48 -25.47 33.29
N GLU A 278 6.00 -26.17 32.26
CA GLU A 278 6.13 -27.62 32.11
C GLU A 278 6.57 -28.00 30.71
N TYR A 279 7.35 -29.08 30.62
CA TYR A 279 7.79 -29.65 29.35
C TYR A 279 6.62 -30.19 28.53
N SER A 280 6.54 -29.81 27.26
CA SER A 280 5.66 -30.42 26.27
C SER A 280 6.46 -30.90 25.06
N ARG A 281 6.22 -32.16 24.65
CA ARG A 281 6.81 -32.72 23.42
C ARG A 281 6.31 -32.04 22.15
N TYR A 282 5.25 -31.24 22.25
CA TYR A 282 4.63 -30.54 21.13
C TYR A 282 5.08 -29.07 21.01
N GLY A 283 5.99 -28.61 21.90
CA GLY A 283 6.39 -27.21 21.97
C GLY A 283 5.43 -26.36 22.80
N SER A 284 5.51 -25.04 22.61
CA SER A 284 4.70 -24.07 23.36
C SER A 284 3.28 -23.95 22.84
N ASN A 285 2.36 -23.54 23.72
CA ASN A 285 0.99 -23.16 23.38
C ASN A 285 0.85 -21.63 23.13
N GLN A 286 1.95 -20.88 23.21
CA GLN A 286 1.95 -19.45 22.90
C GLN A 286 1.50 -19.24 21.46
N GLU A 287 0.43 -18.49 21.25
CA GLU A 287 -0.01 -18.16 19.90
C GLU A 287 1.02 -17.23 19.25
N LYS A 288 1.42 -17.59 18.02
CA LYS A 288 2.34 -16.84 17.15
C LYS A 288 1.63 -16.54 15.86
N LYS A 289 1.66 -15.30 15.43
CA LYS A 289 0.95 -14.90 14.23
C LYS A 289 1.82 -14.07 13.28
N MET A 290 1.83 -14.45 12.02
CA MET A 290 2.43 -13.65 10.95
C MET A 290 1.40 -13.34 9.88
N TYR A 291 1.38 -12.09 9.44
CA TYR A 291 0.57 -11.62 8.33
C TYR A 291 1.46 -11.27 7.14
N ILE A 292 1.21 -11.90 5.98
CA ILE A 292 1.81 -11.47 4.71
C ILE A 292 0.88 -10.41 4.12
N TYR A 293 1.41 -9.21 3.86
CA TYR A 293 0.64 -8.10 3.27
C TYR A 293 1.21 -7.60 1.92
N GLY A 294 2.29 -8.22 1.44
CA GLY A 294 2.95 -7.91 0.17
C GLY A 294 3.62 -9.13 -0.43
N ARG A 295 4.23 -8.95 -1.60
CA ARG A 295 5.00 -9.96 -2.31
C ARG A 295 6.19 -9.32 -3.01
N LEU A 296 7.09 -8.72 -2.24
CA LEU A 296 8.34 -8.15 -2.76
C LEU A 296 9.29 -9.23 -3.29
N ASP A 297 9.19 -10.43 -2.75
CA ASP A 297 9.85 -11.64 -3.24
C ASP A 297 8.79 -12.61 -3.77
N MET A 298 8.86 -12.91 -5.08
CA MET A 298 7.92 -13.80 -5.77
C MET A 298 8.27 -15.29 -5.61
N SER A 299 9.36 -15.63 -4.92
CA SER A 299 9.70 -17.01 -4.61
C SER A 299 8.70 -17.65 -3.63
N PRO A 300 8.66 -18.97 -3.52
CA PRO A 300 7.80 -19.65 -2.54
C PRO A 300 8.09 -19.22 -1.10
N THR A 301 7.05 -19.06 -0.30
CA THR A 301 7.17 -18.93 1.16
C THR A 301 7.59 -20.28 1.74
N ILE A 302 8.76 -20.34 2.39
CA ILE A 302 9.32 -21.56 2.95
C ILE A 302 8.98 -21.61 4.43
N LEU A 303 8.31 -22.67 4.84
CA LEU A 303 8.02 -22.98 6.24
C LEU A 303 8.61 -24.33 6.61
N THR A 304 9.29 -24.40 7.75
CA THR A 304 9.83 -25.63 8.33
C THR A 304 9.25 -25.80 9.73
N PRO A 305 7.95 -26.21 9.84
CA PRO A 305 7.18 -26.10 11.06
C PRO A 305 7.81 -26.85 12.23
N ALA A 306 8.45 -26.08 13.10
CA ALA A 306 9.01 -26.50 14.39
C ALA A 306 8.75 -25.36 15.40
N TYR A 307 7.51 -24.85 15.40
CA TYR A 307 7.12 -23.66 16.15
C TYR A 307 6.02 -23.95 17.19
N GLY A 308 5.98 -25.19 17.73
CA GLY A 308 4.83 -25.63 18.52
C GLY A 308 3.56 -25.76 17.66
N PHE A 309 2.38 -25.74 18.27
CA PHE A 309 1.10 -25.87 17.57
C PHE A 309 0.21 -24.62 17.66
N GLY A 310 0.65 -23.57 18.35
CA GLY A 310 -0.04 -22.30 18.45
C GLY A 310 0.52 -21.28 17.43
N TRP A 311 0.33 -21.49 16.10
CA TRP A 311 0.81 -20.53 15.10
C TRP A 311 -0.18 -20.38 13.94
N THR A 312 -0.22 -19.18 13.37
CA THR A 312 -1.08 -18.82 12.23
C THR A 312 -0.30 -17.98 11.23
N LEU A 313 -0.31 -18.37 9.96
CA LEU A 313 0.10 -17.54 8.83
C LEU A 313 -1.13 -17.15 8.02
N SER A 314 -1.33 -15.86 7.79
CA SER A 314 -2.49 -15.36 7.06
C SER A 314 -2.13 -14.19 6.15
N GLY A 315 -3.03 -13.82 5.22
CA GLY A 315 -2.92 -12.59 4.46
C GLY A 315 -3.51 -11.40 5.24
N TRP A 316 -2.96 -10.20 5.01
CA TRP A 316 -3.51 -8.95 5.51
C TRP A 316 -3.65 -7.93 4.38
N LEU A 317 -4.81 -7.30 4.24
CA LEU A 317 -5.07 -6.26 3.25
C LEU A 317 -5.85 -5.11 3.89
N LEU A 318 -5.53 -3.88 3.48
CA LEU A 318 -6.11 -2.66 4.03
C LEU A 318 -7.64 -2.64 3.97
N PHE A 319 -8.24 -2.92 2.81
CA PHE A 319 -9.70 -2.83 2.67
C PHE A 319 -10.48 -3.84 3.52
N PRO A 320 -10.14 -5.15 3.52
CA PRO A 320 -10.73 -6.11 4.45
C PRO A 320 -10.54 -5.72 5.92
N PHE A 321 -9.37 -5.18 6.27
CA PHE A 321 -9.12 -4.67 7.61
C PHE A 321 -10.06 -3.50 7.96
N LEU A 322 -10.17 -2.48 7.11
CA LEU A 322 -11.04 -1.32 7.35
C LEU A 322 -12.51 -1.73 7.50
N GLN A 323 -12.96 -2.72 6.73
CA GLN A 323 -14.30 -3.29 6.84
C GLN A 323 -14.53 -3.93 8.22
N LYS A 324 -13.53 -4.69 8.72
CA LYS A 324 -13.57 -5.32 10.04
C LYS A 324 -13.48 -4.30 11.18
N ALA A 325 -12.63 -3.28 11.03
CA ALA A 325 -12.39 -2.26 12.05
C ALA A 325 -13.58 -1.31 12.26
N GLY A 326 -14.41 -1.13 11.22
CA GLY A 326 -15.60 -0.30 11.27
C GLY A 326 -15.36 1.19 11.05
N MET A 327 -16.46 1.93 10.86
CA MET A 327 -16.41 3.32 10.42
C MET A 327 -15.78 4.27 11.46
N GLU A 328 -16.00 4.06 12.73
CA GLU A 328 -15.45 4.89 13.80
C GLU A 328 -13.91 4.82 13.82
N THR A 329 -13.36 3.60 13.77
CA THR A 329 -11.92 3.38 13.70
C THR A 329 -11.34 3.99 12.43
N MET A 330 -12.00 3.81 11.29
CA MET A 330 -11.57 4.39 10.01
C MET A 330 -11.55 5.93 10.08
N ALA A 331 -12.58 6.56 10.66
CA ALA A 331 -12.64 8.02 10.81
C ALA A 331 -11.49 8.53 11.70
N ARG A 332 -11.22 7.88 12.82
CA ARG A 332 -10.10 8.20 13.72
C ARG A 332 -8.75 8.06 13.02
N MET A 333 -8.54 6.98 12.26
CA MET A 333 -7.32 6.76 11.49
C MET A 333 -7.12 7.86 10.45
N ARG A 334 -8.15 8.21 9.68
CA ARG A 334 -8.09 9.30 8.70
C ARG A 334 -7.75 10.65 9.34
N GLN A 335 -8.37 10.98 10.46
CA GLN A 335 -8.07 12.21 11.20
C GLN A 335 -6.61 12.24 11.66
N ARG A 336 -6.08 11.11 12.15
CA ARG A 336 -4.68 10.99 12.55
C ARG A 336 -3.74 11.16 11.35
N VAL A 337 -4.09 10.61 10.19
CA VAL A 337 -3.32 10.83 8.96
C VAL A 337 -3.26 12.31 8.61
N LEU A 338 -4.42 12.99 8.56
CA LEU A 338 -4.48 14.42 8.22
C LEU A 338 -3.62 15.28 9.16
N SER A 339 -3.67 15.02 10.46
CA SER A 339 -2.89 15.77 11.45
C SER A 339 -1.38 15.51 11.40
N GLY A 340 -0.94 14.43 10.74
CA GLY A 340 0.46 14.00 10.71
C GLY A 340 1.07 13.88 9.30
N LEU A 341 0.42 14.40 8.23
CA LEU A 341 0.88 14.25 6.85
C LEU A 341 2.32 14.70 6.61
N THR A 342 2.73 15.80 7.22
CA THR A 342 4.08 16.36 7.07
C THR A 342 5.06 15.94 8.17
N SER A 343 4.67 14.99 9.03
CA SER A 343 5.48 14.52 10.16
C SER A 343 5.52 12.99 10.24
N THR A 344 4.58 12.37 10.95
CA THR A 344 4.52 10.91 11.14
C THR A 344 4.32 10.19 9.82
N PHE A 345 3.49 10.73 8.93
CA PHE A 345 3.15 10.14 7.62
C PHE A 345 3.86 10.80 6.43
N ALA A 346 4.84 11.64 6.67
CA ALA A 346 5.63 12.23 5.60
C ALA A 346 6.30 11.14 4.76
N SER A 347 6.09 11.20 3.45
CA SER A 347 6.74 10.33 2.46
C SER A 347 7.92 11.03 1.80
N SER A 348 8.94 10.28 1.45
CA SER A 348 10.05 10.76 0.64
C SER A 348 10.04 10.07 -0.72
N TYR A 349 10.31 10.84 -1.76
CA TYR A 349 10.31 10.36 -3.14
C TYR A 349 11.71 10.48 -3.72
N LYS A 350 12.16 9.41 -4.41
CA LYS A 350 13.46 9.37 -5.05
C LYS A 350 13.52 10.26 -6.30
N ARG A 351 12.41 10.29 -7.05
CA ARG A 351 12.29 10.95 -8.35
C ARG A 351 10.84 11.35 -8.63
N LYS A 352 10.65 12.38 -9.46
CA LYS A 352 9.36 12.77 -10.04
C LYS A 352 9.41 12.58 -11.53
N VAL A 353 8.35 12.05 -12.10
CA VAL A 353 8.22 11.75 -13.53
C VAL A 353 6.82 12.10 -14.00
N ASP A 354 6.64 12.45 -15.26
CA ASP A 354 5.32 12.54 -15.88
C ASP A 354 4.79 11.15 -16.30
N LEU A 355 3.56 11.11 -16.85
CA LEU A 355 2.90 9.85 -17.20
C LEU A 355 3.66 9.09 -18.30
N GLU A 356 4.21 9.78 -19.29
CA GLU A 356 4.96 9.19 -20.38
C GLU A 356 6.36 8.75 -19.92
N GLU A 357 7.05 9.59 -19.16
CA GLU A 357 8.36 9.28 -18.60
C GLU A 357 8.32 8.08 -17.65
N MET A 358 7.19 7.89 -16.94
CA MET A 358 6.94 6.75 -16.06
C MET A 358 7.09 5.40 -16.79
N LEU A 359 6.87 5.35 -18.11
CA LEU A 359 6.95 4.15 -18.93
C LEU A 359 8.27 4.00 -19.68
N THR A 360 9.28 4.81 -19.39
CA THR A 360 10.63 4.62 -19.93
C THR A 360 11.36 3.47 -19.23
N LYS A 361 12.29 2.82 -19.92
CA LYS A 361 13.10 1.72 -19.33
C LYS A 361 13.81 2.16 -18.05
N GLU A 362 14.31 3.38 -18.01
CA GLU A 362 14.99 3.95 -16.84
C GLU A 362 14.04 4.06 -15.65
N ALA A 363 12.87 4.70 -15.83
CA ALA A 363 11.90 4.85 -14.76
C ALA A 363 11.36 3.50 -14.26
N VAL A 364 11.04 2.57 -15.18
CA VAL A 364 10.58 1.21 -14.84
C VAL A 364 11.62 0.46 -14.01
N THR A 365 12.91 0.62 -14.31
CA THR A 365 14.00 0.00 -13.55
C THR A 365 14.13 0.62 -12.15
N ASP A 366 13.85 1.92 -12.02
CA ASP A 366 13.99 2.65 -10.75
C ASP A 366 12.92 2.30 -9.71
N TYR A 367 11.68 2.01 -10.14
CA TYR A 367 10.58 1.75 -9.22
C TYR A 367 10.27 0.26 -9.02
N ARG A 368 10.94 -0.63 -9.73
CA ARG A 368 10.88 -2.08 -9.56
C ARG A 368 11.98 -2.57 -8.57
#